data_b89879bd8ea85f9f87f0d6d2eba73b4e
#
_entry.id   b89879bd8ea85f9f87f0d6d2eba73b4e
#
_cell.length_a   1.000
_cell.length_b   1.000
_cell.length_c   1.000
_cell.angle_alpha   90.00
_cell.angle_beta   90.00
_cell.angle_gamma   90.00
#
_symmetry.space_group_name_H-M   'P 1'
#
loop_
_entity.id
_entity.type
_entity.pdbx_description
1 polymer ?
#
loop_
_entity_poly.entity_id
_entity_poly.type
_entity_poly.pdbx_seq_one_letter_code
_entity_poly.pdbx_strand_id
1 'polypeptide(L)'
;MNKIYNPKSDTWTSILERPTKTVDDIEATVKEIFNEVQKKGDTAVAKYTSLFDGVKIETIEVSKAEIALAIASVSIELKEAISLAKSNITKFHIAQKTERIEVETIEGVKCWQEKRPIQKIGLYIPGGTAPLFSTVLMLAVPAEIAGCNEIVLCSPPDKNGIINPAILYAANLCGVTKILKVGGIQAIAAMTFGTQSVPKVYKIFGPGNQFVTVAKQLATQFGVAIDMPAGPSELLIVADDTAVPAFVASDLLSQAEHGADSQVILVSTSKKLIDAVENEIQIQLEVLPRRAIAKKSIANSKLIFVENDTIALELINEYGPEHFIICSEFDDFYSNGVYNAGSVFIGNYTPESAGDYASGTNHTLPTNGYAKNYSGVNLDSFTKAMTFQKISQKGIQNIGKAIEIMAEAEGLHAHKNAVTLRLNAIENGK
;
A
#
# COMPACT_ATOMS: atom_id res chain seq x y z
N MET A 1 28.14 2.33 -3.14
CA MET A 1 27.17 3.45 -3.27
C MET A 1 27.85 4.68 -3.87
N ASN A 2 27.10 5.55 -4.52
CA ASN A 2 27.65 6.82 -5.05
C ASN A 2 27.66 7.87 -3.94
N LYS A 3 28.85 8.42 -3.63
CA LYS A 3 28.98 9.56 -2.70
C LYS A 3 28.75 10.87 -3.39
N ILE A 4 27.90 11.72 -2.84
CA ILE A 4 27.54 13.03 -3.38
C ILE A 4 27.69 14.06 -2.26
N TYR A 5 28.33 15.20 -2.58
CA TYR A 5 28.61 16.24 -1.58
C TYR A 5 27.96 17.54 -1.99
N ASN A 6 27.12 18.11 -1.12
CA ASN A 6 26.41 19.37 -1.29
C ASN A 6 25.78 19.53 -2.68
N PRO A 7 24.88 18.62 -3.09
CA PRO A 7 24.24 18.72 -4.40
C PRO A 7 23.40 19.99 -4.48
N LYS A 8 23.55 20.73 -5.58
CA LYS A 8 22.70 21.89 -5.85
C LYS A 8 21.26 21.45 -6.11
N SER A 9 20.28 22.25 -5.69
CA SER A 9 18.86 21.91 -5.83
C SER A 9 18.43 21.67 -7.28
N ASP A 10 19.03 22.32 -8.25
CA ASP A 10 18.77 22.11 -9.67
C ASP A 10 19.23 20.72 -10.19
N THR A 11 20.08 20.01 -9.42
CA THR A 11 20.54 18.65 -9.75
C THR A 11 19.77 17.55 -9.04
N TRP A 12 18.90 17.88 -8.07
CA TRP A 12 18.23 16.88 -7.25
C TRP A 12 17.36 15.91 -8.06
N THR A 13 16.64 16.39 -9.05
CA THR A 13 15.81 15.54 -9.92
C THR A 13 16.60 14.39 -10.53
N SER A 14 17.81 14.65 -11.04
CA SER A 14 18.67 13.61 -11.62
C SER A 14 19.35 12.73 -10.56
N ILE A 15 19.72 13.32 -9.41
CA ILE A 15 20.35 12.59 -8.31
C ILE A 15 19.37 11.63 -7.66
N LEU A 16 18.12 12.04 -7.50
CA LEU A 16 17.06 11.30 -6.84
C LEU A 16 16.28 10.36 -7.78
N GLU A 17 16.69 10.30 -9.06
CA GLU A 17 16.07 9.41 -10.04
C GLU A 17 16.12 7.95 -9.59
N ARG A 18 15.00 7.26 -9.77
CA ARG A 18 14.79 5.88 -9.38
C ARG A 18 15.15 4.91 -10.50
N PRO A 19 15.68 3.72 -10.21
CA PRO A 19 16.08 2.75 -11.23
C PRO A 19 14.87 1.99 -11.79
N THR A 20 13.88 2.71 -12.32
CA THR A 20 12.66 2.12 -12.90
C THR A 20 12.80 1.91 -14.41
N LYS A 21 12.25 0.81 -14.94
CA LYS A 21 12.12 0.61 -16.38
C LYS A 21 10.93 1.40 -16.94
N THR A 22 11.00 1.74 -18.24
CA THR A 22 9.89 2.39 -18.95
C THR A 22 8.66 1.48 -19.00
N VAL A 23 7.48 2.04 -18.74
CA VAL A 23 6.19 1.35 -18.61
C VAL A 23 5.69 0.81 -19.97
N ASP A 24 6.12 1.42 -21.10
CA ASP A 24 5.56 1.19 -22.43
C ASP A 24 5.67 -0.28 -22.91
N ASP A 25 6.81 -0.95 -22.67
CA ASP A 25 7.01 -2.33 -23.09
C ASP A 25 6.16 -3.34 -22.29
N ILE A 26 5.75 -2.96 -21.06
CA ILE A 26 4.97 -3.81 -20.16
C ILE A 26 3.48 -3.72 -20.48
N GLU A 27 3.00 -2.55 -20.84
CA GLU A 27 1.56 -2.26 -21.03
C GLU A 27 0.92 -3.13 -22.14
N ALA A 28 1.63 -3.34 -23.23
CA ALA A 28 1.14 -4.19 -24.32
C ALA A 28 0.89 -5.63 -23.86
N THR A 29 1.84 -6.22 -23.13
CA THR A 29 1.72 -7.58 -22.57
C THR A 29 0.58 -7.65 -21.55
N VAL A 30 0.44 -6.66 -20.69
CA VAL A 30 -0.63 -6.60 -19.68
C VAL A 30 -2.00 -6.54 -20.36
N LYS A 31 -2.17 -5.68 -21.38
CA LYS A 31 -3.41 -5.56 -22.14
C LYS A 31 -3.80 -6.87 -22.84
N GLU A 32 -2.83 -7.57 -23.42
CA GLU A 32 -3.07 -8.86 -24.06
C GLU A 32 -3.64 -9.87 -23.06
N ILE A 33 -2.99 -10.01 -21.90
CA ILE A 33 -3.41 -10.94 -20.84
C ILE A 33 -4.79 -10.57 -20.29
N PHE A 34 -5.06 -9.29 -20.03
CA PHE A 34 -6.36 -8.80 -19.59
C PHE A 34 -7.46 -9.18 -20.58
N ASN A 35 -7.25 -8.94 -21.86
CA ASN A 35 -8.20 -9.27 -22.93
C ASN A 35 -8.46 -10.80 -23.01
N GLU A 36 -7.42 -11.60 -22.83
CA GLU A 36 -7.58 -13.06 -22.89
C GLU A 36 -8.31 -13.59 -21.65
N VAL A 37 -7.97 -13.10 -20.44
CA VAL A 37 -8.68 -13.48 -19.21
C VAL A 37 -10.15 -13.03 -19.26
N GLN A 38 -10.44 -11.83 -19.74
CA GLN A 38 -11.82 -11.35 -19.91
C GLN A 38 -12.65 -12.26 -20.82
N LYS A 39 -12.04 -12.78 -21.89
CA LYS A 39 -12.75 -13.62 -22.89
C LYS A 39 -12.85 -15.08 -22.49
N LYS A 40 -11.80 -15.65 -21.87
CA LYS A 40 -11.66 -17.10 -21.67
C LYS A 40 -11.70 -17.53 -20.19
N GLY A 41 -11.76 -16.58 -19.24
CA GLY A 41 -11.86 -16.87 -17.80
C GLY A 41 -10.74 -17.79 -17.30
N ASP A 42 -11.11 -18.83 -16.54
CA ASP A 42 -10.17 -19.77 -15.91
C ASP A 42 -9.23 -20.45 -16.91
N THR A 43 -9.65 -20.66 -18.15
CA THR A 43 -8.78 -21.24 -19.19
C THR A 43 -7.57 -20.35 -19.47
N ALA A 44 -7.75 -19.03 -19.53
CA ALA A 44 -6.65 -18.09 -19.70
C ALA A 44 -5.79 -18.01 -18.42
N VAL A 45 -6.43 -17.99 -17.25
CA VAL A 45 -5.72 -18.01 -15.96
C VAL A 45 -4.80 -19.23 -15.87
N ALA A 46 -5.31 -20.43 -16.16
CA ALA A 46 -4.51 -21.65 -16.14
C ALA A 46 -3.35 -21.64 -17.16
N LYS A 47 -3.60 -21.12 -18.38
CA LYS A 47 -2.57 -20.93 -19.40
C LYS A 47 -1.41 -20.08 -18.90
N TYR A 48 -1.71 -18.91 -18.37
CA TYR A 48 -0.67 -17.97 -17.92
C TYR A 48 0.01 -18.41 -16.62
N THR A 49 -0.69 -19.09 -15.71
CA THR A 49 -0.09 -19.74 -14.55
C THR A 49 0.93 -20.81 -14.97
N SER A 50 0.56 -21.63 -15.98
CA SER A 50 1.52 -22.61 -16.52
C SER A 50 2.73 -21.97 -17.19
N LEU A 51 2.52 -20.83 -17.88
CA LEU A 51 3.59 -20.14 -18.60
C LEU A 51 4.56 -19.40 -17.65
N PHE A 52 4.05 -18.69 -16.65
CA PHE A 52 4.84 -17.81 -15.80
C PHE A 52 5.30 -18.48 -14.50
N ASP A 53 4.46 -19.32 -13.91
CA ASP A 53 4.78 -20.00 -12.65
C ASP A 53 5.33 -21.42 -12.89
N GLY A 54 5.28 -21.91 -14.13
CA GLY A 54 5.84 -23.20 -14.53
C GLY A 54 5.09 -24.40 -13.96
N VAL A 55 3.83 -24.24 -13.57
CA VAL A 55 3.01 -25.29 -12.95
C VAL A 55 1.63 -25.40 -13.60
N LYS A 56 1.18 -26.64 -13.80
CA LYS A 56 -0.20 -26.92 -14.20
C LYS A 56 -1.06 -27.12 -12.95
N ILE A 57 -2.09 -26.30 -12.81
CA ILE A 57 -3.01 -26.34 -11.67
C ILE A 57 -4.33 -26.92 -12.15
N GLU A 58 -4.79 -27.99 -11.50
CA GLU A 58 -6.09 -28.59 -11.76
C GLU A 58 -7.21 -27.80 -11.03
N THR A 59 -6.93 -27.34 -9.84
CA THR A 59 -7.86 -26.57 -9.01
C THR A 59 -7.23 -25.27 -8.55
N ILE A 60 -7.80 -24.15 -8.97
CA ILE A 60 -7.32 -22.79 -8.62
C ILE A 60 -7.55 -22.49 -7.15
N GLU A 61 -8.67 -22.91 -6.58
CA GLU A 61 -9.02 -22.64 -5.18
C GLU A 61 -8.26 -23.58 -4.23
N VAL A 62 -7.73 -23.01 -3.14
CA VAL A 62 -7.10 -23.77 -2.06
C VAL A 62 -8.19 -24.43 -1.22
N SER A 63 -8.10 -25.74 -1.07
CA SER A 63 -9.05 -26.52 -0.29
C SER A 63 -8.86 -26.36 1.23
N LYS A 64 -9.91 -26.62 2.01
CA LYS A 64 -9.83 -26.64 3.48
C LYS A 64 -8.82 -27.67 3.99
N ALA A 65 -8.61 -28.76 3.27
CA ALA A 65 -7.62 -29.78 3.63
C ALA A 65 -6.20 -29.25 3.47
N GLU A 66 -5.90 -28.52 2.38
CA GLU A 66 -4.61 -27.87 2.17
C GLU A 66 -4.33 -26.83 3.26
N ILE A 67 -5.33 -26.05 3.64
CA ILE A 67 -5.21 -25.07 4.74
C ILE A 67 -4.89 -25.80 6.05
N ALA A 68 -5.59 -26.88 6.37
CA ALA A 68 -5.35 -27.65 7.59
C ALA A 68 -3.93 -28.26 7.65
N LEU A 69 -3.45 -28.79 6.52
CA LEU A 69 -2.07 -29.30 6.42
C LEU A 69 -1.04 -28.19 6.59
N ALA A 70 -1.28 -27.04 5.97
CA ALA A 70 -0.42 -25.86 6.12
C ALA A 70 -0.34 -25.40 7.58
N ILE A 71 -1.48 -25.30 8.26
CA ILE A 71 -1.55 -24.93 9.68
C ILE A 71 -0.74 -25.92 10.54
N ALA A 72 -0.83 -27.22 10.24
CA ALA A 72 -0.09 -28.25 10.99
C ALA A 72 1.43 -28.17 10.76
N SER A 73 1.88 -27.73 9.59
CA SER A 73 3.30 -27.68 9.21
C SER A 73 4.04 -26.44 9.69
N VAL A 74 3.35 -25.33 10.02
CA VAL A 74 3.98 -24.12 10.56
C VAL A 74 4.44 -24.34 11.98
N SER A 75 5.67 -23.98 12.33
CA SER A 75 6.24 -24.16 13.66
C SER A 75 5.48 -23.34 14.73
N ILE A 76 5.59 -23.76 15.98
CA ILE A 76 4.92 -23.08 17.10
C ILE A 76 5.50 -21.67 17.27
N GLU A 77 6.82 -21.53 17.18
CA GLU A 77 7.53 -20.26 17.32
C GLU A 77 7.08 -19.25 16.25
N LEU A 78 6.94 -19.70 15.00
CA LEU A 78 6.46 -18.84 13.92
C LEU A 78 4.97 -18.45 14.12
N LYS A 79 4.14 -19.35 14.62
CA LYS A 79 2.74 -19.05 14.97
C LYS A 79 2.64 -18.00 16.08
N GLU A 80 3.48 -18.09 17.10
CA GLU A 80 3.54 -17.13 18.20
C GLU A 80 3.97 -15.75 17.69
N ALA A 81 5.02 -15.69 16.85
CA ALA A 81 5.49 -14.45 16.23
C ALA A 81 4.39 -13.80 15.35
N ILE A 82 3.72 -14.58 14.50
CA ILE A 82 2.60 -14.09 13.67
C ILE A 82 1.44 -13.61 14.55
N SER A 83 1.16 -14.28 15.65
CA SER A 83 0.08 -13.89 16.58
C SER A 83 0.40 -12.57 17.29
N LEU A 84 1.66 -12.36 17.72
CA LEU A 84 2.12 -11.09 18.27
C LEU A 84 1.98 -9.95 17.26
N ALA A 85 2.47 -10.14 16.04
CA ALA A 85 2.35 -9.18 14.95
C ALA A 85 0.89 -8.83 14.68
N LYS A 86 0.03 -9.84 14.49
CA LYS A 86 -1.43 -9.64 14.31
C LYS A 86 -2.02 -8.81 15.45
N SER A 87 -1.67 -9.12 16.69
CA SER A 87 -2.18 -8.38 17.86
C SER A 87 -1.83 -6.89 17.79
N ASN A 88 -0.58 -6.55 17.48
CA ASN A 88 -0.12 -5.18 17.41
C ASN A 88 -0.74 -4.43 16.22
N ILE A 89 -0.77 -5.05 15.04
CA ILE A 89 -1.44 -4.52 13.85
C ILE A 89 -2.93 -4.26 14.14
N THR A 90 -3.59 -5.20 14.82
CA THR A 90 -5.01 -5.06 15.19
C THR A 90 -5.22 -3.86 16.11
N LYS A 91 -4.39 -3.70 17.16
CA LYS A 91 -4.48 -2.57 18.09
C LYS A 91 -4.35 -1.24 17.38
N PHE A 92 -3.34 -1.11 16.52
CA PHE A 92 -3.08 0.13 15.80
C PHE A 92 -4.20 0.47 14.81
N HIS A 93 -4.69 -0.52 14.04
CA HIS A 93 -5.74 -0.26 13.06
C HIS A 93 -7.14 -0.07 13.70
N ILE A 94 -7.43 -0.69 14.84
CA ILE A 94 -8.67 -0.40 15.59
C ILE A 94 -8.68 1.06 16.07
N ALA A 95 -7.54 1.59 16.51
CA ALA A 95 -7.43 2.97 16.96
C ALA A 95 -7.67 4.01 15.82
N GLN A 96 -7.61 3.59 14.56
CA GLN A 96 -7.94 4.43 13.40
C GLN A 96 -9.45 4.57 13.13
N LYS A 97 -10.30 3.86 13.87
CA LYS A 97 -11.75 4.03 13.73
C LYS A 97 -12.16 5.43 14.14
N THR A 98 -12.87 6.10 13.26
CA THR A 98 -13.42 7.44 13.52
C THR A 98 -14.90 7.34 13.83
N GLU A 99 -15.36 8.19 14.74
CA GLU A 99 -16.78 8.35 15.04
C GLU A 99 -17.53 8.98 13.85
N ARG A 100 -18.86 8.84 13.87
CA ARG A 100 -19.75 9.50 12.93
C ARG A 100 -19.66 11.01 13.11
N ILE A 101 -19.41 11.72 12.02
CA ILE A 101 -19.49 13.18 11.99
C ILE A 101 -20.95 13.55 11.71
N GLU A 102 -21.58 14.33 12.60
CA GLU A 102 -22.93 14.84 12.41
C GLU A 102 -22.97 16.35 12.71
N VAL A 103 -23.57 17.13 11.82
CA VAL A 103 -23.69 18.58 11.93
C VAL A 103 -25.09 18.99 11.53
N GLU A 104 -25.73 19.82 12.32
CA GLU A 104 -26.91 20.62 11.91
C GLU A 104 -26.38 21.95 11.32
N THR A 105 -26.39 22.04 9.99
CA THR A 105 -25.78 23.18 9.27
C THR A 105 -26.61 24.43 9.39
N ILE A 106 -27.92 24.28 9.50
CA ILE A 106 -28.89 25.28 9.85
C ILE A 106 -30.09 24.56 10.49
N GLU A 107 -30.90 25.23 11.29
CA GLU A 107 -32.04 24.63 11.96
C GLU A 107 -32.89 23.79 11.01
N GLY A 108 -33.04 22.51 11.34
CA GLY A 108 -33.79 21.53 10.57
C GLY A 108 -33.06 20.88 9.37
N VAL A 109 -31.76 21.17 9.18
CA VAL A 109 -30.93 20.56 8.14
C VAL A 109 -29.76 19.80 8.80
N LYS A 110 -29.89 18.48 8.90
CA LYS A 110 -28.86 17.58 9.46
C LYS A 110 -28.10 16.89 8.35
N CYS A 111 -26.77 17.00 8.40
CA CYS A 111 -25.85 16.33 7.50
C CYS A 111 -24.91 15.45 8.33
N TRP A 112 -24.66 14.21 7.89
CA TRP A 112 -23.70 13.34 8.55
C TRP A 112 -22.94 12.49 7.57
N GLN A 113 -21.81 11.95 8.03
CA GLN A 113 -20.97 11.04 7.28
C GLN A 113 -20.75 9.76 8.07
N GLU A 114 -20.88 8.63 7.40
CA GLU A 114 -20.59 7.31 7.94
C GLU A 114 -19.60 6.58 7.04
N LYS A 115 -18.65 5.85 7.64
CA LYS A 115 -17.79 4.95 6.91
C LYS A 115 -18.48 3.60 6.74
N ARG A 116 -18.44 3.08 5.53
CA ARG A 116 -19.00 1.79 5.14
C ARG A 116 -17.91 0.92 4.52
N PRO A 117 -17.82 -0.39 4.86
CA PRO A 117 -16.82 -1.27 4.27
C PRO A 117 -16.97 -1.40 2.76
N ILE A 118 -15.86 -1.60 2.08
CA ILE A 118 -15.84 -2.12 0.73
C ILE A 118 -16.15 -3.60 0.83
N GLN A 119 -17.26 -4.06 0.24
CA GLN A 119 -17.79 -5.41 0.50
C GLN A 119 -16.92 -6.52 -0.06
N LYS A 120 -16.29 -6.31 -1.23
CA LYS A 120 -15.50 -7.32 -1.96
C LYS A 120 -14.14 -6.76 -2.29
N ILE A 121 -13.10 -7.33 -1.71
CA ILE A 121 -11.71 -6.91 -1.94
C ILE A 121 -10.84 -8.07 -2.39
N GLY A 122 -9.84 -7.75 -3.19
CA GLY A 122 -8.80 -8.67 -3.61
C GLY A 122 -7.48 -8.32 -2.94
N LEU A 123 -6.81 -9.32 -2.39
CA LEU A 123 -5.47 -9.22 -1.84
C LEU A 123 -4.52 -9.97 -2.77
N TYR A 124 -3.53 -9.28 -3.29
CA TYR A 124 -2.46 -9.89 -4.05
C TYR A 124 -1.22 -10.04 -3.18
N ILE A 125 -0.77 -11.28 -2.98
CA ILE A 125 0.44 -11.61 -2.24
C ILE A 125 1.46 -12.15 -3.23
N PRO A 126 2.58 -11.44 -3.46
CA PRO A 126 3.56 -11.88 -4.43
C PRO A 126 4.20 -13.20 -4.00
N GLY A 127 4.54 -14.01 -5.00
CA GLY A 127 5.42 -15.15 -4.84
C GLY A 127 6.87 -14.73 -5.04
N GLY A 128 7.77 -15.72 -5.07
CA GLY A 128 9.17 -15.50 -5.33
C GLY A 128 10.07 -16.13 -4.28
N THR A 129 11.23 -15.53 -4.05
CA THR A 129 12.25 -16.08 -3.15
C THR A 129 11.95 -15.87 -1.66
N ALA A 130 10.99 -15.01 -1.32
CA ALA A 130 10.55 -14.75 0.04
C ALA A 130 9.02 -14.88 0.14
N PRO A 131 8.49 -15.73 1.04
CA PRO A 131 7.05 -15.84 1.29
C PRO A 131 6.59 -14.66 2.15
N LEU A 132 5.94 -13.66 1.54
CA LEU A 132 5.52 -12.44 2.22
C LEU A 132 4.21 -12.64 3.02
N PHE A 133 4.23 -13.54 4.02
CA PHE A 133 3.09 -13.77 4.89
C PHE A 133 2.77 -12.56 5.78
N SER A 134 3.74 -11.70 6.07
CA SER A 134 3.53 -10.42 6.75
C SER A 134 2.56 -9.51 5.99
N THR A 135 2.66 -9.46 4.66
CA THR A 135 1.74 -8.70 3.81
C THR A 135 0.29 -9.21 3.94
N VAL A 136 0.09 -10.50 4.21
CA VAL A 136 -1.27 -11.01 4.51
C VAL A 136 -1.82 -10.34 5.76
N LEU A 137 -1.02 -10.21 6.84
CA LEU A 137 -1.44 -9.54 8.07
C LEU A 137 -1.76 -8.07 7.81
N MET A 138 -0.86 -7.37 7.10
CA MET A 138 -0.99 -5.94 6.80
C MET A 138 -2.24 -5.59 5.99
N LEU A 139 -2.72 -6.51 5.17
CA LEU A 139 -3.89 -6.28 4.32
C LEU A 139 -5.18 -6.91 4.89
N ALA A 140 -5.11 -8.13 5.39
CA ALA A 140 -6.31 -8.84 5.84
C ALA A 140 -6.80 -8.36 7.22
N VAL A 141 -5.91 -7.98 8.13
CA VAL A 141 -6.31 -7.47 9.45
C VAL A 141 -7.14 -6.18 9.35
N PRO A 142 -6.69 -5.11 8.68
CA PRO A 142 -7.52 -3.92 8.51
C PRO A 142 -8.78 -4.18 7.68
N ALA A 143 -8.77 -5.12 6.73
CA ALA A 143 -9.95 -5.53 5.99
C ALA A 143 -11.02 -6.16 6.89
N GLU A 144 -10.62 -7.07 7.79
CA GLU A 144 -11.48 -7.68 8.81
C GLU A 144 -12.05 -6.62 9.76
N ILE A 145 -11.21 -5.72 10.27
CA ILE A 145 -11.61 -4.62 11.17
C ILE A 145 -12.61 -3.67 10.51
N ALA A 146 -12.43 -3.38 9.21
CA ALA A 146 -13.35 -2.56 8.43
C ALA A 146 -14.70 -3.23 8.19
N GLY A 147 -14.76 -4.58 8.26
CA GLY A 147 -15.97 -5.37 8.01
C GLY A 147 -16.17 -5.72 6.54
N CYS A 148 -15.09 -5.92 5.77
CA CYS A 148 -15.17 -6.42 4.39
C CYS A 148 -15.76 -7.84 4.39
N ASN A 149 -16.84 -8.08 3.62
CA ASN A 149 -17.56 -9.36 3.65
C ASN A 149 -16.85 -10.47 2.86
N GLU A 150 -16.20 -10.11 1.75
CA GLU A 150 -15.52 -11.04 0.87
C GLU A 150 -14.07 -10.57 0.67
N ILE A 151 -13.14 -11.36 1.20
CA ILE A 151 -11.71 -11.12 1.13
C ILE A 151 -11.11 -12.24 0.32
N VAL A 152 -10.77 -11.95 -0.95
CA VAL A 152 -10.19 -12.89 -1.91
C VAL A 152 -8.68 -12.70 -1.94
N LEU A 153 -7.91 -13.74 -1.65
CA LEU A 153 -6.45 -13.72 -1.71
C LEU A 153 -5.96 -14.50 -2.92
N CYS A 154 -5.14 -13.86 -3.74
CA CYS A 154 -4.39 -14.50 -4.84
C CYS A 154 -2.90 -14.51 -4.51
N SER A 155 -2.27 -15.67 -4.61
CA SER A 155 -0.82 -15.84 -4.48
C SER A 155 -0.35 -16.92 -5.45
N PRO A 156 0.79 -16.73 -6.15
CA PRO A 156 1.30 -17.76 -7.03
C PRO A 156 1.71 -19.00 -6.24
N PRO A 157 1.41 -20.18 -6.75
CA PRO A 157 1.88 -21.43 -6.19
C PRO A 157 3.36 -21.67 -6.54
N ASP A 158 3.98 -22.56 -5.80
CA ASP A 158 5.30 -23.11 -6.16
C ASP A 158 5.20 -24.12 -7.32
N LYS A 159 6.33 -24.72 -7.70
CA LYS A 159 6.40 -25.73 -8.78
C LYS A 159 5.59 -27.00 -8.50
N ASN A 160 5.20 -27.23 -7.24
CA ASN A 160 4.35 -28.35 -6.83
C ASN A 160 2.87 -27.98 -6.77
N GLY A 161 2.51 -26.76 -7.14
CA GLY A 161 1.14 -26.27 -7.08
C GLY A 161 0.67 -25.86 -5.67
N ILE A 162 1.60 -25.58 -4.76
CA ILE A 162 1.33 -25.32 -3.35
C ILE A 162 1.67 -23.87 -3.02
N ILE A 163 0.78 -23.17 -2.30
CA ILE A 163 1.08 -21.87 -1.67
C ILE A 163 1.86 -22.13 -0.37
N ASN A 164 2.83 -21.26 -0.08
CA ASN A 164 3.62 -21.35 1.14
C ASN A 164 2.75 -21.52 2.40
N PRO A 165 3.03 -22.49 3.28
CA PRO A 165 2.20 -22.74 4.46
C PRO A 165 2.02 -21.56 5.41
N ALA A 166 3.02 -20.68 5.56
CA ALA A 166 2.92 -19.49 6.39
C ALA A 166 1.91 -18.47 5.83
N ILE A 167 1.81 -18.34 4.48
CA ILE A 167 0.78 -17.52 3.83
C ILE A 167 -0.61 -18.09 4.10
N LEU A 168 -0.80 -19.41 3.95
CA LEU A 168 -2.10 -20.07 4.22
C LEU A 168 -2.50 -19.96 5.70
N TYR A 169 -1.54 -20.11 6.60
CA TYR A 169 -1.77 -19.92 8.03
C TYR A 169 -2.19 -18.49 8.35
N ALA A 170 -1.44 -17.49 7.87
CA ALA A 170 -1.77 -16.09 8.10
C ALA A 170 -3.13 -15.71 7.50
N ALA A 171 -3.44 -16.17 6.29
CA ALA A 171 -4.71 -15.93 5.63
C ALA A 171 -5.89 -16.52 6.41
N ASN A 172 -5.76 -17.78 6.89
CA ASN A 172 -6.78 -18.40 7.71
C ASN A 172 -6.96 -17.69 9.06
N LEU A 173 -5.85 -17.28 9.69
CA LEU A 173 -5.86 -16.55 10.97
C LEU A 173 -6.54 -15.17 10.87
N CYS A 174 -6.50 -14.53 9.68
CA CYS A 174 -7.05 -13.20 9.42
C CYS A 174 -8.40 -13.23 8.69
N GLY A 175 -9.11 -14.35 8.65
CA GLY A 175 -10.46 -14.41 8.12
C GLY A 175 -10.58 -14.22 6.60
N VAL A 176 -9.51 -14.51 5.84
CA VAL A 176 -9.59 -14.52 4.37
C VAL A 176 -10.63 -15.53 3.91
N THR A 177 -11.59 -15.09 3.11
CA THR A 177 -12.77 -15.92 2.76
C THR A 177 -12.49 -16.90 1.62
N LYS A 178 -11.55 -16.55 0.73
CA LYS A 178 -11.17 -17.38 -0.43
C LYS A 178 -9.70 -17.21 -0.76
N ILE A 179 -8.98 -18.31 -0.94
CA ILE A 179 -7.55 -18.32 -1.32
C ILE A 179 -7.38 -19.02 -2.65
N LEU A 180 -6.65 -18.38 -3.57
CA LEU A 180 -6.50 -18.80 -4.95
C LEU A 180 -5.03 -18.90 -5.36
N LYS A 181 -4.67 -20.01 -6.02
CA LYS A 181 -3.32 -20.33 -6.50
C LYS A 181 -3.06 -19.64 -7.84
N VAL A 182 -3.06 -18.32 -7.84
CA VAL A 182 -2.86 -17.51 -9.04
C VAL A 182 -1.97 -16.33 -8.73
N GLY A 183 -0.91 -16.15 -9.52
CA GLY A 183 0.03 -15.03 -9.43
C GLY A 183 -0.09 -14.06 -10.61
N GLY A 184 0.78 -13.05 -10.62
CA GLY A 184 1.04 -12.18 -11.75
C GLY A 184 -0.14 -11.37 -12.30
N ILE A 185 -0.01 -10.98 -13.55
CA ILE A 185 -1.01 -10.17 -14.29
C ILE A 185 -2.37 -10.88 -14.33
N GLN A 186 -2.37 -12.21 -14.54
CA GLN A 186 -3.59 -12.99 -14.66
C GLN A 186 -4.40 -13.04 -13.37
N ALA A 187 -3.77 -12.92 -12.19
CA ALA A 187 -4.46 -12.79 -10.91
C ALA A 187 -5.22 -11.46 -10.81
N ILE A 188 -4.55 -10.36 -11.18
CA ILE A 188 -5.16 -9.03 -11.21
C ILE A 188 -6.31 -8.97 -12.21
N ALA A 189 -6.11 -9.50 -13.42
CA ALA A 189 -7.16 -9.57 -14.45
C ALA A 189 -8.36 -10.41 -13.98
N ALA A 190 -8.10 -11.57 -13.36
CA ALA A 190 -9.16 -12.44 -12.85
C ALA A 190 -9.99 -11.78 -11.74
N MET A 191 -9.35 -11.09 -10.80
CA MET A 191 -10.05 -10.29 -9.77
C MET A 191 -10.79 -9.09 -10.37
N THR A 192 -10.30 -8.54 -11.48
CA THR A 192 -10.93 -7.39 -12.17
C THR A 192 -12.22 -7.78 -12.87
N PHE A 193 -12.24 -8.87 -13.61
CA PHE A 193 -13.40 -9.27 -14.42
C PHE A 193 -14.32 -10.27 -13.71
N GLY A 194 -13.77 -11.06 -12.82
CA GLY A 194 -14.36 -12.30 -12.34
C GLY A 194 -14.18 -13.42 -13.35
N THR A 195 -14.00 -14.64 -12.88
CA THR A 195 -13.95 -15.86 -13.70
C THR A 195 -14.83 -16.94 -13.04
N GLN A 196 -14.77 -18.18 -13.54
CA GLN A 196 -15.53 -19.28 -12.95
C GLN A 196 -15.10 -19.56 -11.50
N SER A 197 -13.77 -19.44 -11.21
CA SER A 197 -13.22 -19.72 -9.89
C SER A 197 -12.87 -18.46 -9.09
N VAL A 198 -12.54 -17.34 -9.75
CA VAL A 198 -12.10 -16.10 -9.11
C VAL A 198 -13.24 -15.09 -9.07
N PRO A 199 -13.73 -14.69 -7.88
CA PRO A 199 -14.75 -13.66 -7.76
C PRO A 199 -14.26 -12.31 -8.27
N LYS A 200 -15.14 -11.53 -8.92
CA LYS A 200 -14.89 -10.12 -9.20
C LYS A 200 -14.89 -9.33 -7.89
N VAL A 201 -13.89 -8.44 -7.73
CA VAL A 201 -13.77 -7.57 -6.57
C VAL A 201 -13.98 -6.09 -6.92
N TYR A 202 -14.12 -5.23 -5.89
CA TYR A 202 -14.32 -3.80 -6.08
C TYR A 202 -13.03 -3.00 -5.89
N LYS A 203 -12.08 -3.55 -5.12
CA LYS A 203 -10.76 -2.94 -4.91
C LYS A 203 -9.71 -4.03 -4.74
N ILE A 204 -8.53 -3.79 -5.32
CA ILE A 204 -7.37 -4.70 -5.25
C ILE A 204 -6.27 -4.03 -4.43
N PHE A 205 -5.69 -4.80 -3.52
CA PHE A 205 -4.59 -4.41 -2.65
C PHE A 205 -3.41 -5.34 -2.84
N GLY A 206 -2.23 -4.86 -2.56
CA GLY A 206 -1.02 -5.65 -2.43
C GLY A 206 0.13 -5.16 -3.29
N PRO A 207 1.37 -5.38 -2.80
CA PRO A 207 2.59 -5.07 -3.53
C PRO A 207 2.79 -6.05 -4.69
N GLY A 208 3.63 -5.67 -5.64
CA GLY A 208 3.99 -6.54 -6.75
C GLY A 208 5.11 -5.94 -7.59
N ASN A 209 5.64 -6.74 -8.51
CA ASN A 209 6.61 -6.24 -9.47
C ASN A 209 5.95 -5.26 -10.48
N GLN A 210 6.76 -4.69 -11.37
CA GLN A 210 6.29 -3.70 -12.35
C GLN A 210 5.11 -4.21 -13.21
N PHE A 211 5.07 -5.50 -13.57
CA PHE A 211 3.95 -6.09 -14.30
C PHE A 211 2.64 -6.08 -13.51
N VAL A 212 2.70 -6.41 -12.24
CA VAL A 212 1.54 -6.37 -11.33
C VAL A 212 1.10 -4.92 -11.11
N THR A 213 2.02 -3.99 -10.98
CA THR A 213 1.74 -2.57 -10.85
C THR A 213 0.97 -2.04 -12.06
N VAL A 214 1.46 -2.29 -13.28
CA VAL A 214 0.78 -1.90 -14.52
C VAL A 214 -0.58 -2.59 -14.64
N ALA A 215 -0.68 -3.87 -14.24
CA ALA A 215 -1.95 -4.59 -14.23
C ALA A 215 -2.97 -3.95 -13.26
N LYS A 216 -2.54 -3.55 -12.06
CA LYS A 216 -3.39 -2.80 -11.10
C LYS A 216 -3.86 -1.47 -11.68
N GLN A 217 -2.96 -0.70 -12.29
CA GLN A 217 -3.32 0.56 -12.97
C GLN A 217 -4.33 0.33 -14.11
N LEU A 218 -4.14 -0.73 -14.90
CA LEU A 218 -5.09 -1.07 -15.96
C LEU A 218 -6.47 -1.50 -15.40
N ALA A 219 -6.52 -2.18 -14.26
CA ALA A 219 -7.77 -2.59 -13.60
C ALA A 219 -8.70 -1.39 -13.31
N THR A 220 -8.14 -0.20 -13.07
CA THR A 220 -8.92 1.02 -12.83
C THR A 220 -9.77 1.43 -14.02
N GLN A 221 -9.32 1.17 -15.24
CA GLN A 221 -10.08 1.44 -16.47
C GLN A 221 -11.34 0.55 -16.59
N PHE A 222 -11.38 -0.56 -15.85
CA PHE A 222 -12.52 -1.48 -15.78
C PHE A 222 -13.36 -1.33 -14.52
N GLY A 223 -13.17 -0.20 -13.79
CA GLY A 223 -13.97 0.16 -12.62
C GLY A 223 -13.58 -0.56 -11.33
N VAL A 224 -12.39 -1.15 -11.25
CA VAL A 224 -11.86 -1.72 -10.02
C VAL A 224 -10.83 -0.76 -9.41
N ALA A 225 -11.06 -0.33 -8.18
CA ALA A 225 -10.12 0.55 -7.49
C ALA A 225 -8.85 -0.22 -7.07
N ILE A 226 -7.78 0.51 -6.80
CA ILE A 226 -6.54 -0.05 -6.25
C ILE A 226 -6.15 0.67 -4.97
N ASP A 227 -5.26 0.09 -4.18
CA ASP A 227 -4.64 0.73 -3.02
C ASP A 227 -3.84 1.97 -3.45
N MET A 228 -2.76 1.74 -4.20
CA MET A 228 -1.90 2.78 -4.75
C MET A 228 -1.09 2.22 -5.92
N PRO A 229 -0.54 3.07 -6.80
CA PRO A 229 0.56 2.69 -7.67
C PRO A 229 1.79 2.36 -6.80
N ALA A 230 2.54 1.34 -7.17
CA ALA A 230 3.76 0.96 -6.46
C ALA A 230 4.89 0.74 -7.45
N GLY A 231 6.10 0.96 -7.01
CA GLY A 231 7.35 0.67 -7.72
C GLY A 231 8.24 -0.22 -6.85
N PRO A 232 9.54 -0.26 -7.13
CA PRO A 232 10.53 -0.91 -6.27
C PRO A 232 10.56 -0.29 -4.88
N SER A 233 10.95 -1.09 -3.90
CA SER A 233 11.05 -0.67 -2.50
C SER A 233 12.16 0.37 -2.27
N GLU A 234 11.91 1.30 -1.36
CA GLU A 234 12.74 2.48 -1.12
C GLU A 234 12.94 2.75 0.37
N LEU A 235 14.16 3.14 0.74
CA LEU A 235 14.47 3.63 2.07
C LEU A 235 15.33 4.89 1.99
N LEU A 236 14.97 5.92 2.74
CA LEU A 236 15.84 7.05 3.00
C LEU A 236 16.09 7.16 4.50
N ILE A 237 17.36 7.30 4.89
CA ILE A 237 17.77 7.56 6.26
C ILE A 237 18.38 8.95 6.33
N VAL A 238 17.96 9.77 7.31
CA VAL A 238 18.71 10.95 7.73
C VAL A 238 19.45 10.61 9.00
N ALA A 239 20.73 10.98 9.06
CA ALA A 239 21.57 10.64 10.22
C ALA A 239 22.67 11.69 10.46
N ASP A 240 22.96 11.93 11.73
CA ASP A 240 24.05 12.78 12.21
C ASP A 240 25.10 11.98 13.03
N ASP A 241 26.01 12.66 13.72
CA ASP A 241 27.07 12.02 14.51
C ASP A 241 26.55 11.19 15.70
N THR A 242 25.28 11.29 16.07
CA THR A 242 24.66 10.49 17.16
C THR A 242 24.18 9.13 16.67
N ALA A 243 24.10 8.93 15.35
CA ALA A 243 23.71 7.66 14.73
C ALA A 243 24.77 6.58 14.91
N VAL A 244 24.33 5.34 15.05
CA VAL A 244 25.20 4.17 15.11
C VAL A 244 25.44 3.65 13.69
N PRO A 245 26.68 3.74 13.14
CA PRO A 245 26.95 3.38 11.74
C PRO A 245 26.50 1.97 11.35
N ALA A 246 26.69 1.01 12.25
CA ALA A 246 26.31 -0.39 12.02
C ALA A 246 24.78 -0.56 11.90
N PHE A 247 23.98 0.22 12.64
CA PHE A 247 22.53 0.17 12.56
C PHE A 247 22.03 0.80 11.26
N VAL A 248 22.56 1.99 10.91
CA VAL A 248 22.25 2.65 9.62
C VAL A 248 22.58 1.73 8.44
N ALA A 249 23.75 1.08 8.46
CA ALA A 249 24.14 0.13 7.41
C ALA A 249 23.20 -1.07 7.34
N SER A 250 22.78 -1.62 8.48
CA SER A 250 21.85 -2.77 8.51
C SER A 250 20.46 -2.39 7.95
N ASP A 251 19.95 -1.20 8.24
CA ASP A 251 18.67 -0.74 7.71
C ASP A 251 18.74 -0.45 6.19
N LEU A 252 19.84 0.11 5.69
CA LEU A 252 20.06 0.26 4.25
C LEU A 252 20.11 -1.09 3.54
N LEU A 253 20.71 -2.11 4.17
CA LEU A 253 20.81 -3.46 3.60
C LEU A 253 19.52 -4.25 3.70
N SER A 254 18.68 -4.05 4.74
CA SER A 254 17.39 -4.71 4.87
C SER A 254 16.48 -4.34 3.68
N GLN A 255 16.48 -3.09 3.25
CA GLN A 255 15.72 -2.67 2.08
C GLN A 255 16.40 -3.05 0.75
N ALA A 256 17.74 -3.01 0.69
CA ALA A 256 18.48 -3.37 -0.51
C ALA A 256 18.33 -4.84 -0.91
N GLU A 257 18.04 -5.74 0.04
CA GLU A 257 17.86 -7.19 -0.26
C GLU A 257 16.47 -7.53 -0.84
N HIS A 258 15.50 -6.59 -0.83
CA HIS A 258 14.17 -6.82 -1.40
C HIS A 258 14.21 -7.05 -2.91
N GLY A 259 14.97 -6.23 -3.65
CA GLY A 259 15.08 -6.33 -5.10
C GLY A 259 16.33 -5.65 -5.66
N ALA A 260 16.77 -6.08 -6.84
CA ALA A 260 17.92 -5.46 -7.52
C ALA A 260 17.63 -4.02 -7.97
N ASP A 261 16.36 -3.65 -8.05
CA ASP A 261 15.82 -2.34 -8.41
C ASP A 261 15.40 -1.51 -7.19
N SER A 262 15.54 -2.02 -5.96
CA SER A 262 15.40 -1.25 -4.74
C SER A 262 16.43 -0.11 -4.69
N GLN A 263 16.05 1.02 -4.08
CA GLN A 263 16.95 2.16 -3.90
C GLN A 263 17.00 2.57 -2.43
N VAL A 264 18.23 2.73 -1.90
CA VAL A 264 18.46 3.20 -0.54
C VAL A 264 19.35 4.44 -0.55
N ILE A 265 18.99 5.43 0.29
CA ILE A 265 19.66 6.72 0.36
C ILE A 265 19.98 7.03 1.82
N LEU A 266 21.25 7.40 2.09
CA LEU A 266 21.63 8.07 3.32
C LEU A 266 21.83 9.55 3.03
N VAL A 267 21.19 10.42 3.79
CA VAL A 267 21.44 11.85 3.86
C VAL A 267 22.06 12.15 5.20
N SER A 268 23.20 12.84 5.23
CA SER A 268 23.87 13.14 6.49
C SER A 268 24.58 14.50 6.47
N THR A 269 24.59 15.15 7.62
CA THR A 269 25.39 16.36 7.89
C THR A 269 26.81 16.03 8.37
N SER A 270 27.12 14.72 8.54
CA SER A 270 28.44 14.22 8.97
C SER A 270 29.15 13.41 7.89
N LYS A 271 30.25 13.94 7.37
CA LYS A 271 31.13 13.19 6.45
C LYS A 271 31.73 11.93 7.11
N LYS A 272 32.08 12.07 8.40
CA LYS A 272 32.63 10.97 9.19
C LYS A 272 31.64 9.78 9.30
N LEU A 273 30.37 10.09 9.52
CA LEU A 273 29.33 9.06 9.56
C LEU A 273 29.16 8.37 8.22
N ILE A 274 29.14 9.13 7.10
CA ILE A 274 29.04 8.59 5.75
C ILE A 274 30.15 7.57 5.47
N ASP A 275 31.40 7.91 5.85
CA ASP A 275 32.54 6.99 5.64
C ASP A 275 32.45 5.74 6.52
N ALA A 276 32.00 5.91 7.77
CA ALA A 276 31.77 4.78 8.69
C ALA A 276 30.64 3.85 8.21
N VAL A 277 29.53 4.41 7.75
CA VAL A 277 28.40 3.63 7.22
C VAL A 277 28.79 2.90 5.93
N GLU A 278 29.55 3.53 5.03
CA GLU A 278 30.04 2.85 3.82
C GLU A 278 30.89 1.64 4.16
N ASN A 279 31.79 1.77 5.15
CA ASN A 279 32.61 0.65 5.62
C ASN A 279 31.75 -0.47 6.22
N GLU A 280 30.77 -0.12 7.06
CA GLU A 280 29.84 -1.09 7.66
C GLU A 280 29.02 -1.83 6.59
N ILE A 281 28.54 -1.13 5.55
CA ILE A 281 27.84 -1.78 4.42
C ILE A 281 28.71 -2.83 3.76
N GLN A 282 30.01 -2.57 3.54
CA GLN A 282 30.91 -3.56 2.95
C GLN A 282 31.06 -4.80 3.85
N ILE A 283 31.24 -4.59 5.16
CA ILE A 283 31.39 -5.67 6.13
C ILE A 283 30.14 -6.55 6.18
N GLN A 284 28.96 -5.92 6.33
CA GLN A 284 27.71 -6.63 6.51
C GLN A 284 27.24 -7.31 5.20
N LEU A 285 27.49 -6.70 4.05
CA LEU A 285 27.14 -7.25 2.73
C LEU A 285 27.85 -8.59 2.46
N GLU A 286 29.08 -8.79 2.98
CA GLU A 286 29.84 -10.04 2.76
C GLU A 286 29.18 -11.27 3.38
N VAL A 287 28.44 -11.11 4.47
CA VAL A 287 27.78 -12.21 5.19
C VAL A 287 26.30 -12.36 4.85
N LEU A 288 25.75 -11.48 4.03
CA LEU A 288 24.33 -11.46 3.71
C LEU A 288 23.96 -12.61 2.75
N PRO A 289 23.01 -13.49 3.07
CA PRO A 289 22.61 -14.59 2.18
C PRO A 289 22.12 -14.11 0.79
N ARG A 290 21.42 -12.95 0.72
CA ARG A 290 20.93 -12.34 -0.52
C ARG A 290 21.91 -11.32 -1.11
N ARG A 291 23.19 -11.42 -0.81
CA ARG A 291 24.27 -10.51 -1.25
C ARG A 291 24.21 -10.14 -2.73
N ALA A 292 23.95 -11.09 -3.62
CA ALA A 292 23.95 -10.85 -5.06
C ALA A 292 22.84 -9.85 -5.48
N ILE A 293 21.72 -9.84 -4.79
CA ILE A 293 20.61 -8.92 -5.01
C ILE A 293 20.95 -7.56 -4.39
N ALA A 294 21.28 -7.55 -3.10
CA ALA A 294 21.62 -6.34 -2.36
C ALA A 294 22.77 -5.55 -3.02
N LYS A 295 23.79 -6.24 -3.57
CA LYS A 295 24.91 -5.60 -4.28
C LYS A 295 24.45 -4.80 -5.50
N LYS A 296 23.42 -5.25 -6.23
CA LYS A 296 22.87 -4.55 -7.39
C LYS A 296 22.08 -3.31 -6.94
N SER A 297 21.27 -3.42 -5.91
CA SER A 297 20.54 -2.32 -5.30
C SER A 297 21.50 -1.24 -4.78
N ILE A 298 22.52 -1.63 -4.01
CA ILE A 298 23.55 -0.73 -3.47
C ILE A 298 24.31 0.01 -4.59
N ALA A 299 24.49 -0.58 -5.75
CA ALA A 299 25.15 0.11 -6.90
C ALA A 299 24.31 1.30 -7.40
N ASN A 300 22.97 1.25 -7.29
CA ASN A 300 22.04 2.34 -7.67
C ASN A 300 21.75 3.30 -6.52
N SER A 301 22.31 3.07 -5.34
CA SER A 301 22.02 3.77 -4.10
C SER A 301 23.05 4.88 -3.80
N LYS A 302 22.72 5.79 -2.87
CA LYS A 302 23.46 7.03 -2.70
C LYS A 302 23.76 7.34 -1.23
N LEU A 303 24.94 7.92 -0.98
CA LEU A 303 25.35 8.53 0.28
C LEU A 303 25.52 10.04 0.02
N ILE A 304 24.65 10.85 0.59
CA ILE A 304 24.55 12.29 0.31
C ILE A 304 24.95 13.07 1.54
N PHE A 305 26.01 13.86 1.42
CA PHE A 305 26.39 14.86 2.42
C PHE A 305 25.72 16.18 2.12
N VAL A 306 25.12 16.82 3.13
CA VAL A 306 24.57 18.18 3.06
C VAL A 306 25.09 19.02 4.21
N GLU A 307 25.13 20.34 4.04
CA GLU A 307 25.74 21.25 5.02
C GLU A 307 24.89 21.47 6.28
N ASN A 308 23.58 21.26 6.19
CA ASN A 308 22.65 21.50 7.30
C ASN A 308 21.35 20.72 7.17
N ASP A 309 20.60 20.65 8.26
CA ASP A 309 19.36 19.89 8.38
C ASP A 309 18.21 20.47 7.52
N THR A 310 18.21 21.77 7.23
CA THR A 310 17.21 22.39 6.36
C THR A 310 17.31 21.84 4.94
N ILE A 311 18.52 21.79 4.38
CA ILE A 311 18.77 21.20 3.05
C ILE A 311 18.46 19.70 3.07
N ALA A 312 18.81 19.00 4.16
CA ALA A 312 18.46 17.59 4.31
C ALA A 312 16.94 17.37 4.23
N LEU A 313 16.18 18.15 4.99
CA LEU A 313 14.72 18.05 5.03
C LEU A 313 14.06 18.39 3.68
N GLU A 314 14.54 19.41 2.99
CA GLU A 314 14.08 19.76 1.64
C GLU A 314 14.32 18.60 0.65
N LEU A 315 15.49 17.98 0.68
CA LEU A 315 15.85 16.84 -0.17
C LEU A 315 14.98 15.62 0.15
N ILE A 316 14.71 15.34 1.43
CA ILE A 316 13.83 14.26 1.89
C ILE A 316 12.42 14.47 1.33
N ASN A 317 11.85 15.66 1.48
CA ASN A 317 10.53 15.99 0.97
C ASN A 317 10.47 15.96 -0.57
N GLU A 318 11.56 16.34 -1.27
CA GLU A 318 11.65 16.21 -2.71
C GLU A 318 11.72 14.74 -3.15
N TYR A 319 12.42 13.88 -2.43
CA TYR A 319 12.44 12.46 -2.73
C TYR A 319 11.09 11.79 -2.46
N GLY A 320 10.45 12.07 -1.33
CA GLY A 320 9.21 11.43 -0.91
C GLY A 320 9.39 9.91 -0.73
N PRO A 321 10.20 9.46 0.25
CA PRO A 321 10.54 8.05 0.42
C PRO A 321 9.35 7.19 0.86
N GLU A 322 9.38 5.92 0.51
CA GLU A 322 8.49 4.89 1.08
C GLU A 322 8.72 4.76 2.59
N HIS A 323 9.94 4.45 2.98
CA HIS A 323 10.38 4.38 4.37
C HIS A 323 11.34 5.53 4.67
N PHE A 324 11.13 6.23 5.78
CA PHE A 324 11.99 7.31 6.23
C PHE A 324 12.45 7.05 7.66
N ILE A 325 13.77 6.87 7.88
CA ILE A 325 14.36 6.70 9.21
C ILE A 325 15.08 7.97 9.62
N ILE A 326 14.86 8.40 10.85
CA ILE A 326 15.50 9.56 11.48
C ILE A 326 16.43 9.05 12.58
N CYS A 327 17.75 9.09 12.33
CA CYS A 327 18.81 8.80 13.30
C CYS A 327 19.59 10.09 13.62
N SER A 328 18.91 11.06 14.22
CA SER A 328 19.45 12.39 14.50
C SER A 328 19.02 12.87 15.89
N GLU A 329 19.84 13.71 16.55
CA GLU A 329 19.45 14.43 17.76
C GLU A 329 18.35 15.48 17.51
N PHE A 330 18.12 15.86 16.24
CA PHE A 330 17.07 16.79 15.81
C PHE A 330 15.82 16.05 15.28
N ASP A 331 15.45 14.93 15.88
CA ASP A 331 14.34 14.09 15.44
C ASP A 331 12.99 14.84 15.39
N ASP A 332 12.72 15.73 16.36
CA ASP A 332 11.55 16.61 16.36
C ASP A 332 11.52 17.57 15.15
N PHE A 333 12.68 18.10 14.74
CA PHE A 333 12.77 18.96 13.56
C PHE A 333 12.36 18.21 12.28
N TYR A 334 12.89 17.00 12.10
CA TYR A 334 12.58 16.19 10.94
C TYR A 334 11.15 15.65 10.97
N SER A 335 10.68 15.16 12.13
CA SER A 335 9.34 14.60 12.26
C SER A 335 8.23 15.62 12.07
N ASN A 336 8.46 16.88 12.51
CA ASN A 336 7.52 17.98 12.28
C ASN A 336 7.62 18.59 10.87
N GLY A 337 8.77 18.47 10.21
CA GLY A 337 9.02 19.08 8.90
C GLY A 337 8.80 18.16 7.70
N VAL A 338 8.70 16.83 7.90
CA VAL A 338 8.44 15.90 6.81
C VAL A 338 6.98 15.93 6.40
N TYR A 339 6.73 16.13 5.11
CA TYR A 339 5.38 16.09 4.51
C TYR A 339 5.19 14.90 3.60
N ASN A 340 6.28 14.36 3.04
CA ASN A 340 6.27 13.36 1.99
C ASN A 340 7.06 12.12 2.42
N ALA A 341 6.41 11.20 3.11
CA ALA A 341 6.94 9.88 3.42
C ALA A 341 5.80 8.86 3.57
N GLY A 342 6.04 7.62 3.21
CA GLY A 342 5.06 6.54 3.41
C GLY A 342 4.94 6.15 4.88
N SER A 343 6.08 5.95 5.55
CA SER A 343 6.18 5.71 7.01
C SER A 343 7.45 6.33 7.57
N VAL A 344 7.40 6.80 8.82
CA VAL A 344 8.51 7.47 9.50
C VAL A 344 8.92 6.67 10.75
N PHE A 345 10.23 6.42 10.88
CA PHE A 345 10.85 5.65 11.96
C PHE A 345 11.80 6.57 12.72
N ILE A 346 11.66 6.68 14.02
CA ILE A 346 12.36 7.69 14.82
C ILE A 346 13.31 7.04 15.84
N GLY A 347 14.59 7.40 15.75
CA GLY A 347 15.63 6.99 16.66
C GLY A 347 16.39 5.73 16.28
N ASN A 348 17.58 5.56 16.84
CA ASN A 348 18.51 4.46 16.53
C ASN A 348 17.96 3.04 16.81
N TYR A 349 16.90 2.90 17.60
CA TYR A 349 16.31 1.60 17.96
C TYR A 349 15.00 1.31 17.21
N THR A 350 14.72 2.08 16.18
CA THR A 350 13.49 1.92 15.39
C THR A 350 13.84 1.50 13.95
N PRO A 351 14.24 0.24 13.72
CA PRO A 351 14.58 -0.23 12.40
C PRO A 351 13.33 -0.35 11.52
N GLU A 352 13.50 -0.25 10.20
CA GLU A 352 12.45 -0.50 9.21
C GLU A 352 11.72 -1.83 9.46
N SER A 353 12.49 -2.90 9.76
CA SER A 353 11.95 -4.22 10.04
C SER A 353 10.92 -4.25 11.18
N ALA A 354 10.95 -3.30 12.12
CA ALA A 354 9.92 -3.22 13.15
C ALA A 354 8.55 -2.88 12.55
N GLY A 355 8.49 -1.93 11.60
CA GLY A 355 7.29 -1.58 10.87
C GLY A 355 6.83 -2.68 9.93
N ASP A 356 7.76 -3.37 9.30
CA ASP A 356 7.49 -4.44 8.36
C ASP A 356 6.85 -5.68 9.01
N TYR A 357 7.15 -5.93 10.28
CA TYR A 357 6.71 -7.17 10.91
C TYR A 357 5.83 -7.00 12.13
N ALA A 358 6.19 -6.16 13.11
CA ALA A 358 5.64 -6.32 14.46
C ALA A 358 5.26 -5.05 15.22
N SER A 359 5.66 -3.86 14.81
CA SER A 359 5.33 -2.61 15.54
C SER A 359 3.83 -2.29 15.54
N GLY A 360 3.13 -2.64 14.46
CA GLY A 360 1.68 -2.44 14.32
C GLY A 360 1.29 -1.49 13.18
N THR A 361 2.21 -0.70 12.64
CA THR A 361 1.98 0.10 11.43
C THR A 361 1.86 -0.80 10.19
N ASN A 362 1.51 -0.22 9.04
CA ASN A 362 1.34 -0.98 7.80
C ASN A 362 2.53 -0.76 6.88
N HIS A 363 3.08 -1.84 6.32
CA HIS A 363 4.21 -1.78 5.40
C HIS A 363 3.81 -1.69 3.92
N THR A 364 2.52 -1.73 3.60
CA THR A 364 2.07 -1.50 2.22
C THR A 364 2.01 0.00 1.98
N LEU A 365 3.09 0.55 1.49
CA LEU A 365 3.39 1.97 1.42
C LEU A 365 3.53 2.44 -0.04
N PRO A 366 3.30 3.73 -0.32
CA PRO A 366 3.54 4.30 -1.64
C PRO A 366 5.04 4.42 -1.90
N THR A 367 5.49 3.87 -3.02
CA THR A 367 6.87 3.97 -3.52
C THR A 367 6.95 4.94 -4.69
N ASN A 368 8.11 5.09 -5.29
CA ASN A 368 8.33 5.90 -6.51
C ASN A 368 7.86 7.35 -6.38
N GLY A 369 8.02 7.94 -5.18
CA GLY A 369 7.59 9.32 -4.88
C GLY A 369 6.09 9.51 -4.74
N TYR A 370 5.30 8.43 -4.84
CA TYR A 370 3.85 8.51 -4.65
C TYR A 370 3.44 8.86 -3.21
N ALA A 371 4.38 8.83 -2.24
CA ALA A 371 4.14 9.36 -0.90
C ALA A 371 3.77 10.87 -0.88
N LYS A 372 4.00 11.59 -1.98
CA LYS A 372 3.56 12.98 -2.18
C LYS A 372 2.04 13.12 -2.32
N ASN A 373 1.31 12.06 -2.68
CA ASN A 373 -0.13 12.11 -3.00
C ASN A 373 -0.93 10.86 -2.59
N TYR A 374 -0.27 9.81 -2.09
CA TYR A 374 -0.93 8.62 -1.59
C TYR A 374 -0.49 8.32 -0.17
N SER A 375 -1.41 7.88 0.66
CA SER A 375 -1.10 7.31 1.99
C SER A 375 -0.74 5.85 1.86
N GLY A 376 0.03 5.33 2.81
CA GLY A 376 0.11 3.89 3.05
C GLY A 376 -1.25 3.28 3.37
N VAL A 377 -1.34 1.97 3.25
CA VAL A 377 -2.57 1.23 3.59
C VAL A 377 -2.90 1.45 5.06
N ASN A 378 -4.14 1.81 5.32
CA ASN A 378 -4.71 2.05 6.63
C ASN A 378 -6.18 1.58 6.67
N LEU A 379 -6.87 1.76 7.78
CA LEU A 379 -8.26 1.32 7.90
C LEU A 379 -9.19 1.99 6.88
N ASP A 380 -8.95 3.26 6.56
CA ASP A 380 -9.74 4.01 5.58
C ASP A 380 -9.59 3.47 4.16
N SER A 381 -8.48 2.80 3.86
CA SER A 381 -8.28 2.15 2.56
C SER A 381 -9.34 1.09 2.25
N PHE A 382 -9.94 0.48 3.28
CA PHE A 382 -10.95 -0.59 3.19
C PHE A 382 -12.38 -0.09 3.36
N THR A 383 -12.57 1.20 3.54
CA THR A 383 -13.87 1.83 3.73
C THR A 383 -14.13 2.89 2.66
N LYS A 384 -15.37 3.32 2.58
CA LYS A 384 -15.78 4.50 1.82
C LYS A 384 -16.67 5.36 2.69
N ALA A 385 -16.46 6.66 2.67
CA ALA A 385 -17.30 7.62 3.35
C ALA A 385 -18.57 7.86 2.53
N MET A 386 -19.72 7.73 3.19
CA MET A 386 -21.04 7.98 2.60
C MET A 386 -21.70 9.12 3.35
N THR A 387 -22.16 10.14 2.63
CA THR A 387 -22.87 11.26 3.20
C THR A 387 -24.38 11.01 3.24
N PHE A 388 -25.00 11.50 4.28
CA PHE A 388 -26.45 11.43 4.50
C PHE A 388 -26.96 12.82 4.82
N GLN A 389 -28.19 13.11 4.40
CA GLN A 389 -28.85 14.36 4.67
C GLN A 389 -30.29 14.07 5.10
N LYS A 390 -30.75 14.78 6.12
CA LYS A 390 -32.16 14.77 6.55
C LYS A 390 -32.61 16.20 6.77
N ILE A 391 -33.63 16.61 6.02
CA ILE A 391 -34.16 17.97 6.04
C ILE A 391 -35.61 17.91 6.50
N SER A 392 -35.93 18.69 7.52
CA SER A 392 -37.32 18.91 8.01
C SER A 392 -38.05 19.95 7.18
N GLN A 393 -39.36 20.09 7.38
CA GLN A 393 -40.13 21.19 6.78
C GLN A 393 -39.53 22.56 7.13
N LYS A 394 -39.14 22.78 8.38
CA LYS A 394 -38.44 23.99 8.81
C LYS A 394 -37.12 24.18 8.09
N GLY A 395 -36.33 23.10 7.96
CA GLY A 395 -35.07 23.13 7.25
C GLY A 395 -35.21 23.53 5.77
N ILE A 396 -36.17 22.94 5.04
CA ILE A 396 -36.39 23.31 3.63
C ILE A 396 -36.90 24.73 3.48
N GLN A 397 -37.68 25.25 4.44
CA GLN A 397 -38.05 26.66 4.47
C GLN A 397 -36.85 27.58 4.64
N ASN A 398 -35.88 27.17 5.47
CA ASN A 398 -34.69 27.97 5.74
C ASN A 398 -33.71 28.06 4.56
N ILE A 399 -33.57 26.98 3.76
CA ILE A 399 -32.57 26.92 2.65
C ILE A 399 -33.22 26.95 1.25
N GLY A 400 -34.52 26.71 1.14
CA GLY A 400 -35.17 26.46 -0.14
C GLY A 400 -35.08 27.65 -1.10
N LYS A 401 -35.25 28.89 -0.62
CA LYS A 401 -35.13 30.07 -1.47
C LYS A 401 -33.72 30.22 -2.08
N ALA A 402 -32.69 29.93 -1.31
CA ALA A 402 -31.34 29.97 -1.82
C ALA A 402 -31.09 28.89 -2.91
N ILE A 403 -31.63 27.67 -2.71
CA ILE A 403 -31.55 26.60 -3.70
C ILE A 403 -32.28 26.99 -5.01
N GLU A 404 -33.48 27.55 -4.91
CA GLU A 404 -34.23 28.02 -6.10
C GLU A 404 -33.43 29.04 -6.92
N ILE A 405 -32.83 30.04 -6.24
CA ILE A 405 -32.05 31.09 -6.90
C ILE A 405 -30.81 30.51 -7.58
N MET A 406 -30.08 29.65 -6.88
CA MET A 406 -28.87 29.02 -7.42
C MET A 406 -29.19 28.11 -8.61
N ALA A 407 -30.22 27.26 -8.48
CA ALA A 407 -30.59 26.34 -9.55
C ALA A 407 -31.12 27.12 -10.80
N GLU A 408 -31.78 28.24 -10.61
CA GLU A 408 -32.20 29.10 -11.72
C GLU A 408 -31.02 29.75 -12.42
N ALA A 409 -30.06 30.26 -11.65
CA ALA A 409 -28.84 30.86 -12.20
C ALA A 409 -27.97 29.87 -13.01
N GLU A 410 -28.00 28.58 -12.63
CA GLU A 410 -27.37 27.50 -13.37
C GLU A 410 -28.22 26.98 -14.55
N GLY A 411 -29.44 27.45 -14.73
CA GLY A 411 -30.37 26.97 -15.76
C GLY A 411 -31.00 25.60 -15.46
N LEU A 412 -30.87 25.12 -14.21
CA LEU A 412 -31.34 23.80 -13.77
C LEU A 412 -32.80 23.88 -13.22
N HIS A 413 -33.77 24.15 -14.10
CA HIS A 413 -35.17 24.38 -13.71
C HIS A 413 -35.83 23.18 -12.99
N ALA A 414 -35.44 21.93 -13.31
CA ALA A 414 -35.98 20.78 -12.61
C ALA A 414 -35.48 20.70 -11.14
N HIS A 415 -34.25 21.11 -10.87
CA HIS A 415 -33.71 21.22 -9.50
C HIS A 415 -34.47 22.30 -8.71
N LYS A 416 -34.69 23.48 -9.31
CA LYS A 416 -35.50 24.53 -8.73
C LYS A 416 -36.92 24.01 -8.40
N ASN A 417 -37.58 23.39 -9.37
CA ASN A 417 -38.96 22.91 -9.21
C ASN A 417 -39.07 21.84 -8.10
N ALA A 418 -38.04 20.98 -7.90
CA ALA A 418 -38.06 20.02 -6.82
C ALA A 418 -38.15 20.66 -5.43
N VAL A 419 -37.61 21.85 -5.24
CA VAL A 419 -37.70 22.63 -4.01
C VAL A 419 -39.02 23.45 -3.97
N THR A 420 -39.38 24.14 -5.05
CA THR A 420 -40.60 24.92 -5.16
C THR A 420 -41.85 24.11 -4.78
N LEU A 421 -41.97 22.87 -5.28
CA LEU A 421 -43.08 22.00 -4.93
C LEU A 421 -43.19 21.69 -3.43
N ARG A 422 -42.06 21.55 -2.75
CA ARG A 422 -42.01 21.28 -1.30
C ARG A 422 -42.38 22.53 -0.49
N LEU A 423 -41.88 23.70 -0.88
CA LEU A 423 -42.23 24.97 -0.25
C LEU A 423 -43.74 25.26 -0.39
N ASN A 424 -44.27 25.10 -1.61
CA ASN A 424 -45.70 25.29 -1.87
C ASN A 424 -46.59 24.30 -1.09
N ALA A 425 -46.14 23.03 -0.91
CA ALA A 425 -46.89 22.06 -0.12
C ALA A 425 -46.97 22.48 1.36
N ILE A 426 -45.89 23.01 1.91
CA ILE A 426 -45.85 23.51 3.29
C ILE A 426 -46.75 24.72 3.46
N GLU A 427 -46.73 25.70 2.53
CA GLU A 427 -47.57 26.88 2.55
C GLU A 427 -49.08 26.54 2.45
N ASN A 428 -49.41 25.47 1.72
CA ASN A 428 -50.80 25.01 1.56
C ASN A 428 -51.23 24.01 2.66
N GLY A 429 -50.44 23.83 3.74
CA GLY A 429 -50.80 23.00 4.89
C GLY A 429 -50.83 21.50 4.58
N LYS A 430 -50.09 21.03 3.60
CA LYS A 430 -49.99 19.62 3.21
C LYS A 430 -48.71 18.91 3.72
#